data_899b363a8e71a2cc55734775b222a353
#
_entry.id   899b363a8e71a2cc55734775b222a353
#
_cell.length_a   1.000
_cell.length_b   1.000
_cell.length_c   1.000
_cell.angle_alpha   90.00
_cell.angle_beta   90.00
_cell.angle_gamma   90.00
#
_symmetry.space_group_name_H-M   'P 1'
#
loop_
_entity.id
_entity.type
_entity.pdbx_description
1 polymer ?
#
loop_
_entity_poly.entity_id
_entity_poly.type
_entity_poly.pdbx_seq_one_letter_code
_entity_poly.pdbx_strand_id
1 'polypeptide(L)'
;MTDKESLETVSLDERLKMLNDRLAEHYVSPSQPWILDLVISDAMISSRRFVLGRSIEMIVLPNQSAADFDATQRLAVPPANTTMTLSAAVLEKILADPTRFDPRNAASLAQGSLQIEGDALVAAYWIQLLKRPTAKQLASLVKARARAPAWLNSVPHISAKHTSSEHLFEEIVKALEHSTPLHLSNALDWPELMWTLNDWRVREGATIVSIHPVNDARLSISNFIDAFDRPSNGDAGALYTDGCVLPPPWEERFRIPLVPAAAFSGAQLWFGQRRTHAVATRLHCDLANSFLAQVFGRKRVRLYAPAQEHALYAWDAFNFFRPCSVDVVAPNLDRFPRFTDAQGIDVVLAPGDLLIIPTGWFHCVWALDNVLSISRVMSDEAAEHLKLFCPSVEMS
;
A
#
# COMPACT_ATOMS: atom_id res chain seq x y z
N MET A 1 28.20 -1.71 16.55
CA MET A 1 27.83 -2.59 17.68
C MET A 1 26.63 -1.95 18.31
N THR A 2 25.46 -2.43 17.99
CA THR A 2 24.22 -1.69 18.09
C THR A 2 23.18 -2.53 18.82
N ASP A 3 22.59 -1.98 19.83
CA ASP A 3 21.28 -2.19 20.49
C ASP A 3 20.63 -3.59 20.61
N LYS A 4 21.12 -4.64 19.99
CA LYS A 4 20.52 -5.98 20.08
C LYS A 4 20.78 -6.69 21.43
N GLU A 5 21.93 -6.47 22.04
CA GLU A 5 22.29 -7.12 23.32
C GLU A 5 21.59 -6.54 24.53
N SER A 6 20.95 -5.35 24.39
CA SER A 6 20.30 -4.68 25.53
C SER A 6 18.84 -5.09 25.78
N LEU A 7 18.14 -5.62 24.78
CA LEU A 7 16.69 -5.93 24.90
C LEU A 7 16.39 -7.23 25.65
N GLU A 8 17.29 -8.21 25.65
CA GLU A 8 17.07 -9.52 26.31
C GLU A 8 16.99 -9.40 27.83
N THR A 9 17.59 -8.36 28.44
CA THR A 9 17.60 -8.14 29.88
C THR A 9 16.51 -7.18 30.37
N VAL A 10 15.78 -6.54 29.44
CA VAL A 10 14.75 -5.54 29.75
C VAL A 10 13.42 -6.22 30.09
N SER A 11 12.79 -5.80 31.19
CA SER A 11 11.48 -6.33 31.61
C SER A 11 10.39 -6.04 30.58
N LEU A 12 9.31 -6.82 30.57
CA LEU A 12 8.18 -6.60 29.67
C LEU A 12 7.55 -5.21 29.86
N ASP A 13 7.44 -4.75 31.09
CA ASP A 13 6.88 -3.42 31.40
C ASP A 13 7.76 -2.29 30.83
N GLU A 14 9.06 -2.41 30.92
CA GLU A 14 9.99 -1.46 30.30
C GLU A 14 9.89 -1.48 28.78
N ARG A 15 9.77 -2.67 28.15
CA ARG A 15 9.55 -2.80 26.70
C ARG A 15 8.24 -2.14 26.27
N LEU A 16 7.15 -2.30 27.02
CA LEU A 16 5.87 -1.67 26.74
C LEU A 16 5.92 -0.15 26.94
N LYS A 17 6.69 0.32 27.93
CA LYS A 17 6.98 1.74 28.09
C LYS A 17 7.76 2.29 26.90
N MET A 18 8.84 1.61 26.46
CA MET A 18 9.60 1.99 25.26
C MET A 18 8.71 2.06 24.02
N LEU A 19 7.77 1.11 23.87
CA LEU A 19 6.79 1.10 22.77
C LEU A 19 5.88 2.34 22.84
N ASN A 20 5.35 2.64 24.01
CA ASN A 20 4.50 3.83 24.22
C ASN A 20 5.26 5.13 23.93
N ASP A 21 6.49 5.26 24.39
CA ASP A 21 7.32 6.43 24.16
C ASP A 21 7.58 6.64 22.66
N ARG A 22 7.85 5.56 21.91
CA ARG A 22 7.99 5.61 20.45
C ARG A 22 6.71 5.98 19.73
N LEU A 23 5.56 5.47 20.17
CA LEU A 23 4.26 5.85 19.62
C LEU A 23 3.94 7.32 19.88
N ALA A 24 4.32 7.83 21.06
CA ALA A 24 4.05 9.21 21.46
C ALA A 24 4.95 10.23 20.75
N GLU A 25 6.18 9.85 20.38
CA GLU A 25 7.20 10.75 19.83
C GLU A 25 6.71 11.55 18.59
N HIS A 26 5.94 10.92 17.71
CA HIS A 26 5.38 11.56 16.53
C HIS A 26 3.88 11.24 16.39
N TYR A 27 3.19 11.28 17.51
CA TYR A 27 1.77 10.95 17.53
C TYR A 27 0.96 11.92 16.68
N VAL A 28 0.09 11.36 15.86
CA VAL A 28 -0.91 12.09 15.08
C VAL A 28 -2.28 11.67 15.56
N SER A 29 -3.11 12.62 15.99
CA SER A 29 -4.47 12.33 16.41
C SER A 29 -5.31 11.75 15.28
N PRO A 30 -6.06 10.68 15.50
CA PRO A 30 -7.11 10.28 14.58
C PRO A 30 -8.25 11.30 14.57
N SER A 31 -9.10 11.27 13.55
CA SER A 31 -10.26 12.16 13.42
C SER A 31 -11.28 12.01 14.55
N GLN A 32 -11.31 10.87 15.20
CA GLN A 32 -12.07 10.57 16.43
C GLN A 32 -11.28 9.61 17.30
N PRO A 33 -11.54 9.59 18.62
CA PRO A 33 -10.83 8.70 19.52
C PRO A 33 -11.04 7.23 19.18
N TRP A 34 -9.97 6.44 19.26
CA TRP A 34 -9.98 4.99 19.10
C TRP A 34 -9.39 4.34 20.33
N ILE A 35 -9.84 3.13 20.62
CA ILE A 35 -9.34 2.32 21.73
C ILE A 35 -8.81 1.01 21.15
N LEU A 36 -7.54 0.71 21.45
CA LEU A 36 -6.88 -0.53 21.07
C LEU A 36 -6.41 -1.25 22.35
N ASP A 37 -6.80 -2.51 22.52
CA ASP A 37 -6.24 -3.38 23.52
C ASP A 37 -5.10 -4.21 22.92
N LEU A 38 -3.90 -4.04 23.48
CA LEU A 38 -2.72 -4.82 23.13
C LEU A 38 -2.53 -5.92 24.18
N VAL A 39 -2.52 -7.15 23.74
CA VAL A 39 -2.31 -8.35 24.56
C VAL A 39 -1.00 -9.02 24.19
N ILE A 40 -0.12 -9.28 25.15
CA ILE A 40 1.09 -10.06 24.95
C ILE A 40 0.82 -11.49 25.45
N SER A 41 0.88 -12.48 24.54
CA SER A 41 0.34 -13.83 24.71
C SER A 41 1.30 -14.84 25.32
N ASP A 42 2.48 -14.43 25.80
CA ASP A 42 3.45 -15.39 26.38
C ASP A 42 3.12 -15.74 27.82
N ALA A 43 3.91 -16.56 28.48
CA ALA A 43 3.67 -17.30 29.73
C ALA A 43 2.98 -16.50 30.89
N MET A 44 3.00 -15.19 30.85
CA MET A 44 2.14 -14.29 31.66
C MET A 44 1.45 -13.30 30.73
N ILE A 45 0.15 -13.42 30.57
CA ILE A 45 -0.65 -12.51 29.76
C ILE A 45 -0.55 -11.09 30.34
N SER A 46 0.00 -10.17 29.57
CA SER A 46 0.04 -8.74 29.92
C SER A 46 -0.78 -7.95 28.94
N SER A 47 -1.70 -7.15 29.42
CA SER A 47 -2.59 -6.34 28.60
C SER A 47 -2.40 -4.86 28.82
N ARG A 48 -2.37 -4.08 27.75
CA ARG A 48 -2.30 -2.62 27.77
C ARG A 48 -3.40 -2.05 26.89
N ARG A 49 -4.07 -1.03 27.36
CA ARG A 49 -5.03 -0.28 26.55
C ARG A 49 -4.38 1.00 26.05
N PHE A 50 -4.46 1.22 24.76
CA PHE A 50 -4.08 2.47 24.14
C PHE A 50 -5.34 3.27 23.79
N VAL A 51 -5.47 4.44 24.40
CA VAL A 51 -6.50 5.41 24.04
C VAL A 51 -5.87 6.40 23.07
N LEU A 52 -6.33 6.36 21.82
CA LEU A 52 -5.84 7.18 20.72
C LEU A 52 -6.79 8.36 20.54
N GLY A 53 -6.56 9.42 21.30
CA GLY A 53 -7.35 10.65 21.30
C GLY A 53 -6.54 11.85 20.79
N ARG A 54 -6.64 12.97 21.50
CA ARG A 54 -5.77 14.16 21.24
C ARG A 54 -4.31 13.87 21.58
N SER A 55 -4.08 13.00 22.53
CA SER A 55 -2.81 12.39 22.88
C SER A 55 -2.97 10.87 22.91
N ILE A 56 -1.86 10.13 22.90
CA ILE A 56 -1.87 8.70 23.15
C ILE A 56 -1.72 8.46 24.65
N GLU A 57 -2.57 7.62 25.21
CA GLU A 57 -2.51 7.22 26.62
C GLU A 57 -2.44 5.70 26.69
N MET A 58 -1.48 5.17 27.43
CA MET A 58 -1.36 3.75 27.70
C MET A 58 -1.83 3.45 29.14
N ILE A 59 -2.84 2.59 29.26
CA ILE A 59 -3.42 2.16 30.52
C ILE A 59 -3.06 0.69 30.77
N VAL A 60 -2.57 0.38 31.95
CA VAL A 60 -2.33 -1.00 32.37
C VAL A 60 -3.68 -1.63 32.67
N LEU A 61 -4.03 -2.69 31.96
CA LEU A 61 -5.21 -3.48 32.28
C LEU A 61 -4.83 -4.54 33.33
N PRO A 62 -5.69 -4.82 34.31
CA PRO A 62 -5.42 -5.86 35.27
C PRO A 62 -5.25 -7.21 34.57
N ASN A 63 -4.27 -7.99 35.00
CA ASN A 63 -4.04 -9.33 34.46
C ASN A 63 -5.30 -10.17 34.71
N GLN A 64 -5.96 -10.63 33.64
CA GLN A 64 -7.20 -11.36 33.75
C GLN A 64 -7.03 -12.82 33.40
N SER A 65 -7.41 -13.70 34.32
CA SER A 65 -8.15 -14.87 33.94
C SER A 65 -9.57 -14.39 33.56
N ALA A 66 -10.14 -14.91 32.47
CA ALA A 66 -11.44 -14.48 31.96
C ALA A 66 -12.62 -14.64 32.95
N ALA A 67 -12.36 -15.11 34.18
CA ALA A 67 -13.31 -15.42 35.24
C ALA A 67 -13.50 -14.28 36.27
N ASP A 68 -12.61 -13.28 36.37
CA ASP A 68 -12.55 -12.38 37.55
C ASP A 68 -13.09 -10.97 37.34
N PHE A 69 -13.83 -10.70 36.25
CA PHE A 69 -14.47 -9.39 36.09
C PHE A 69 -15.80 -9.29 36.86
N ASP A 70 -15.82 -8.46 37.88
CA ASP A 70 -17.08 -7.96 38.44
C ASP A 70 -17.83 -7.17 37.32
N ALA A 71 -19.11 -7.52 37.13
CA ALA A 71 -19.98 -6.92 36.11
C ALA A 71 -20.08 -5.39 36.22
N THR A 72 -19.84 -4.81 37.42
CA THR A 72 -19.83 -3.37 37.68
C THR A 72 -18.60 -2.66 37.11
N GLN A 73 -17.45 -3.31 37.04
CA GLN A 73 -16.24 -2.72 36.43
C GLN A 73 -16.27 -2.74 34.88
N ARG A 74 -17.04 -3.65 34.28
CA ARG A 74 -17.25 -3.70 32.83
C ARG A 74 -18.04 -2.52 32.29
N LEU A 75 -18.90 -1.91 33.10
CA LEU A 75 -19.75 -0.80 32.66
C LEU A 75 -19.06 0.57 32.66
N ALA A 76 -17.89 0.69 33.29
CA ALA A 76 -17.19 1.98 33.45
C ALA A 76 -16.16 2.27 32.35
N VAL A 77 -15.78 1.27 31.54
CA VAL A 77 -14.73 1.42 30.51
C VAL A 77 -15.30 1.07 29.14
N PRO A 78 -15.30 2.00 28.16
CA PRO A 78 -15.83 1.70 26.83
C PRO A 78 -15.09 0.49 26.22
N PRO A 79 -15.80 -0.33 25.43
CA PRO A 79 -15.18 -1.47 24.77
C PRO A 79 -14.07 -1.00 23.81
N ALA A 80 -13.03 -1.81 23.64
CA ALA A 80 -12.02 -1.54 22.63
C ALA A 80 -12.61 -1.61 21.21
N ASN A 81 -12.15 -0.74 20.33
CA ASN A 81 -12.48 -0.83 18.90
C ASN A 81 -11.81 -2.05 18.27
N THR A 82 -10.63 -2.40 18.79
CA THR A 82 -9.87 -3.56 18.32
C THR A 82 -9.02 -4.14 19.45
N THR A 83 -8.83 -5.46 19.39
CA THR A 83 -7.86 -6.17 20.23
C THR A 83 -6.77 -6.72 19.33
N MET A 84 -5.53 -6.45 19.67
CA MET A 84 -4.36 -6.97 18.96
C MET A 84 -3.54 -7.83 19.91
N THR A 85 -3.42 -9.11 19.60
CA THR A 85 -2.62 -10.05 20.39
C THR A 85 -1.29 -10.31 19.70
N LEU A 86 -0.19 -10.09 20.40
CA LEU A 86 1.18 -10.30 19.94
C LEU A 86 1.90 -11.31 20.82
N SER A 87 2.83 -12.09 20.25
CA SER A 87 3.85 -12.76 21.06
C SER A 87 4.95 -11.78 21.50
N ALA A 88 5.64 -12.05 22.62
CA ALA A 88 6.76 -11.23 23.07
C ALA A 88 7.88 -11.16 22.02
N ALA A 89 8.12 -12.23 21.28
CA ALA A 89 9.08 -12.26 20.18
C ALA A 89 8.71 -11.26 19.04
N VAL A 90 7.42 -11.07 18.76
CA VAL A 90 6.96 -10.06 17.79
C VAL A 90 7.13 -8.66 18.37
N LEU A 91 6.84 -8.44 19.64
CA LEU A 91 7.10 -7.16 20.32
C LEU A 91 8.59 -6.78 20.27
N GLU A 92 9.50 -7.72 20.52
CA GLU A 92 10.94 -7.51 20.41
C GLU A 92 11.36 -7.07 19.00
N LYS A 93 10.84 -7.72 17.97
CA LYS A 93 11.11 -7.34 16.57
C LYS A 93 10.58 -5.95 16.24
N ILE A 94 9.39 -5.58 16.75
CA ILE A 94 8.85 -4.21 16.63
C ILE A 94 9.81 -3.20 17.28
N LEU A 95 10.32 -3.51 18.47
CA LEU A 95 11.23 -2.61 19.20
C LEU A 95 12.61 -2.52 18.55
N ALA A 96 13.10 -3.61 17.96
CA ALA A 96 14.39 -3.64 17.27
C ALA A 96 14.40 -2.84 15.96
N ASP A 97 13.29 -2.88 15.18
CA ASP A 97 13.18 -2.15 13.92
C ASP A 97 11.75 -1.64 13.67
N PRO A 98 11.31 -0.62 14.43
CA PRO A 98 9.93 -0.15 14.39
C PRO A 98 9.51 0.47 13.05
N THR A 99 10.47 0.95 12.26
CA THR A 99 10.21 1.58 10.98
C THR A 99 10.03 0.59 9.84
N ARG A 100 10.78 -0.50 9.84
CA ARG A 100 10.78 -1.49 8.74
C ARG A 100 9.98 -2.73 9.06
N PHE A 101 10.01 -3.17 10.31
CA PHE A 101 9.29 -4.38 10.69
C PHE A 101 7.78 -4.12 10.68
N ASP A 102 7.05 -4.92 9.91
CA ASP A 102 5.59 -4.96 9.96
C ASP A 102 5.17 -6.25 10.66
N PRO A 103 4.49 -6.17 11.82
CA PRO A 103 4.05 -7.36 12.53
C PRO A 103 3.02 -8.19 11.74
N ARG A 104 2.38 -7.61 10.73
CA ARG A 104 1.43 -8.31 9.83
C ARG A 104 2.11 -9.18 8.78
N ASN A 105 3.39 -9.51 8.95
CA ASN A 105 4.08 -10.41 8.05
C ASN A 105 3.54 -11.85 8.15
N ALA A 106 3.77 -12.64 7.10
CA ALA A 106 3.22 -13.97 6.97
C ALA A 106 3.58 -14.94 8.10
N ALA A 107 4.84 -14.88 8.54
CA ALA A 107 5.29 -15.76 9.61
C ALA A 107 4.52 -15.47 10.90
N SER A 108 4.32 -14.19 11.23
CA SER A 108 3.56 -13.80 12.42
C SER A 108 2.09 -14.19 12.34
N LEU A 109 1.45 -14.03 11.17
CA LEU A 109 0.05 -14.41 10.96
C LEU A 109 -0.15 -15.93 10.92
N ALA A 110 0.69 -16.64 10.16
CA ALA A 110 0.58 -18.09 10.00
C ALA A 110 0.90 -18.86 11.29
N GLN A 111 1.79 -18.35 12.13
CA GLN A 111 2.15 -18.93 13.42
C GLN A 111 1.21 -18.51 14.57
N GLY A 112 0.21 -17.66 14.28
CA GLY A 112 -0.66 -17.10 15.31
C GLY A 112 0.05 -16.12 16.27
N SER A 113 1.26 -15.69 15.92
CA SER A 113 2.03 -14.74 16.74
C SER A 113 1.48 -13.29 16.65
N LEU A 114 0.57 -13.04 15.73
CA LEU A 114 -0.26 -11.85 15.61
C LEU A 114 -1.71 -12.28 15.36
N GLN A 115 -2.64 -11.77 16.17
CA GLN A 115 -4.08 -11.86 15.94
C GLN A 115 -4.70 -10.47 16.06
N ILE A 116 -5.68 -10.16 15.24
CA ILE A 116 -6.40 -8.87 15.23
C ILE A 116 -7.89 -9.16 15.22
N GLU A 117 -8.59 -8.67 16.23
CA GLU A 117 -10.04 -8.78 16.38
C GLU A 117 -10.66 -7.39 16.45
N GLY A 118 -11.77 -7.15 15.77
CA GLY A 118 -12.47 -5.86 15.72
C GLY A 118 -12.09 -5.00 14.51
N ASP A 119 -11.98 -3.69 14.69
CA ASP A 119 -11.73 -2.72 13.62
C ASP A 119 -10.27 -2.80 13.10
N ALA A 120 -10.08 -3.47 11.99
CA ALA A 120 -8.76 -3.62 11.36
C ALA A 120 -8.09 -2.28 11.00
N LEU A 121 -8.88 -1.19 10.80
CA LEU A 121 -8.32 0.13 10.54
C LEU A 121 -7.60 0.69 11.76
N VAL A 122 -8.15 0.46 12.96
CA VAL A 122 -7.51 0.89 14.22
C VAL A 122 -6.18 0.18 14.45
N ALA A 123 -6.14 -1.15 14.22
CA ALA A 123 -4.90 -1.92 14.30
C ALA A 123 -3.88 -1.44 13.26
N ALA A 124 -4.30 -1.23 12.02
CA ALA A 124 -3.44 -0.73 10.96
C ALA A 124 -2.89 0.67 11.27
N TYR A 125 -3.71 1.57 11.79
CA TYR A 125 -3.30 2.90 12.22
C TYR A 125 -2.26 2.84 13.36
N TRP A 126 -2.52 2.03 14.39
CA TRP A 126 -1.59 1.85 15.50
C TRP A 126 -0.22 1.33 15.03
N ILE A 127 -0.20 0.32 14.14
CA ILE A 127 1.03 -0.19 13.54
C ILE A 127 1.71 0.90 12.71
N GLN A 128 0.94 1.70 12.00
CA GLN A 128 1.48 2.77 11.16
C GLN A 128 2.13 3.89 11.97
N LEU A 129 1.66 4.16 13.20
CA LEU A 129 2.29 5.13 14.10
C LEU A 129 3.77 4.81 14.42
N LEU A 130 4.18 3.54 14.26
CA LEU A 130 5.58 3.12 14.41
C LEU A 130 6.43 3.44 13.17
N LYS A 131 5.80 3.74 12.03
CA LYS A 131 6.50 4.04 10.78
C LYS A 131 6.96 5.49 10.78
N ARG A 132 8.13 5.72 10.21
CA ARG A 132 8.71 7.07 10.14
C ARG A 132 9.25 7.29 8.74
N PRO A 133 8.78 8.34 8.07
CA PRO A 133 9.37 8.75 6.81
C PRO A 133 10.79 9.27 7.05
N THR A 134 11.68 8.98 6.12
CA THR A 134 13.01 9.58 6.11
C THR A 134 12.93 11.05 5.68
N ALA A 135 13.93 11.86 6.06
CA ALA A 135 14.03 13.24 5.59
C ALA A 135 14.01 13.35 4.04
N LYS A 136 14.62 12.36 3.35
CA LYS A 136 14.61 12.29 1.87
C LYS A 136 13.19 12.10 1.34
N GLN A 137 12.38 11.20 1.94
CA GLN A 137 10.99 10.96 1.55
C GLN A 137 10.10 12.19 1.77
N LEU A 138 10.25 12.86 2.93
CA LEU A 138 9.51 14.10 3.21
C LEU A 138 9.89 15.20 2.21
N ALA A 139 11.17 15.38 1.92
CA ALA A 139 11.62 16.35 0.93
C ALA A 139 11.07 16.05 -0.47
N SER A 140 11.00 14.77 -0.86
CA SER A 140 10.42 14.33 -2.13
C SER A 140 8.93 14.69 -2.23
N LEU A 141 8.14 14.43 -1.18
CA LEU A 141 6.72 14.80 -1.13
C LEU A 141 6.50 16.31 -1.20
N VAL A 142 7.30 17.09 -0.46
CA VAL A 142 7.24 18.57 -0.51
C VAL A 142 7.54 19.07 -1.94
N LYS A 143 8.57 18.52 -2.58
CA LYS A 143 8.95 18.86 -3.95
C LYS A 143 7.85 18.48 -4.96
N ALA A 144 7.29 17.27 -4.85
CA ALA A 144 6.20 16.81 -5.68
C ALA A 144 4.96 17.70 -5.53
N ARG A 145 4.57 18.05 -4.31
CA ARG A 145 3.46 18.96 -4.03
C ARG A 145 3.66 20.36 -4.61
N ALA A 146 4.89 20.88 -4.56
CA ALA A 146 5.21 22.20 -5.10
C ALA A 146 5.15 22.26 -6.64
N ARG A 147 5.38 21.12 -7.31
CA ARG A 147 5.38 21.01 -8.79
C ARG A 147 4.02 20.62 -9.35
N ALA A 148 3.28 19.79 -8.60
CA ALA A 148 2.01 19.26 -9.06
C ALA A 148 0.96 20.35 -9.21
N PRO A 149 0.09 20.29 -10.24
CA PRO A 149 -1.10 21.13 -10.29
C PRO A 149 -1.99 20.85 -9.06
N ALA A 150 -2.63 21.90 -8.54
CA ALA A 150 -3.51 21.75 -7.38
C ALA A 150 -4.70 20.83 -7.67
N TRP A 151 -5.14 20.76 -8.92
CA TRP A 151 -6.20 19.92 -9.44
C TRP A 151 -6.08 19.79 -10.97
N LEU A 152 -6.73 18.77 -11.51
CA LEU A 152 -6.85 18.53 -12.96
C LEU A 152 -8.32 18.23 -13.29
N ASN A 153 -8.77 18.65 -14.46
CA ASN A 153 -10.09 18.27 -15.00
C ASN A 153 -10.08 16.81 -15.52
N SER A 154 -8.97 16.41 -16.09
CA SER A 154 -8.74 15.07 -16.63
C SER A 154 -7.25 14.75 -16.61
N VAL A 155 -6.92 13.46 -16.63
CA VAL A 155 -5.54 13.02 -16.84
C VAL A 155 -5.14 13.33 -18.29
N PRO A 156 -4.01 14.04 -18.54
CA PRO A 156 -3.48 14.20 -19.88
C PRO A 156 -3.33 12.85 -20.58
N HIS A 157 -3.78 12.78 -21.83
CA HIS A 157 -3.83 11.53 -22.58
C HIS A 157 -3.18 11.69 -23.95
N ILE A 158 -2.35 10.72 -24.31
CA ILE A 158 -1.70 10.62 -25.63
C ILE A 158 -1.86 9.19 -26.16
N SER A 159 -2.26 9.04 -27.43
CA SER A 159 -2.25 7.74 -28.09
C SER A 159 -0.88 7.48 -28.70
N ALA A 160 -0.22 6.41 -28.24
CA ALA A 160 1.10 6.04 -28.76
C ALA A 160 1.05 5.49 -30.20
N LYS A 161 -0.14 5.07 -30.67
CA LYS A 161 -0.30 4.45 -31.99
C LYS A 161 0.19 5.30 -33.17
N HIS A 162 0.15 6.64 -33.04
CA HIS A 162 0.49 7.59 -34.10
C HIS A 162 1.52 8.63 -33.65
N THR A 163 2.22 8.34 -32.55
CA THR A 163 3.18 9.26 -31.93
C THR A 163 4.56 8.63 -31.93
N SER A 164 5.60 9.38 -32.26
CA SER A 164 6.96 8.84 -32.26
C SER A 164 7.43 8.54 -30.83
N SER A 165 8.34 7.57 -30.70
CA SER A 165 8.92 7.19 -29.41
C SER A 165 9.64 8.36 -28.74
N GLU A 166 10.32 9.22 -29.52
CA GLU A 166 10.98 10.42 -29.02
C GLU A 166 9.98 11.38 -28.39
N HIS A 167 8.87 11.65 -29.06
CA HIS A 167 7.84 12.54 -28.53
C HIS A 167 7.16 11.96 -27.29
N LEU A 168 6.88 10.66 -27.28
CA LEU A 168 6.35 9.99 -26.09
C LEU A 168 7.31 10.07 -24.90
N PHE A 169 8.61 9.88 -25.16
CA PHE A 169 9.64 10.03 -24.12
C PHE A 169 9.71 11.45 -23.58
N GLU A 170 9.68 12.47 -24.46
CA GLU A 170 9.64 13.88 -24.05
C GLU A 170 8.43 14.18 -23.16
N GLU A 171 7.25 13.67 -23.52
CA GLU A 171 6.03 13.86 -22.71
C GLU A 171 6.09 13.11 -21.35
N ILE A 172 6.73 11.93 -21.31
CA ILE A 172 7.03 11.26 -20.02
C ILE A 172 7.92 12.14 -19.16
N VAL A 173 9.02 12.66 -19.70
CA VAL A 173 9.94 13.53 -18.96
C VAL A 173 9.20 14.77 -18.45
N LYS A 174 8.41 15.45 -19.29
CA LYS A 174 7.59 16.60 -18.88
C LYS A 174 6.61 16.28 -17.77
N ALA A 175 5.92 15.12 -17.86
CA ALA A 175 4.97 14.66 -16.84
C ALA A 175 5.65 14.49 -15.48
N LEU A 176 6.84 13.89 -15.45
CA LEU A 176 7.64 13.70 -14.23
C LEU A 176 8.16 15.04 -13.69
N GLU A 177 8.63 15.95 -14.55
CA GLU A 177 9.12 17.30 -14.18
C GLU A 177 8.04 18.13 -13.51
N HIS A 178 6.84 18.12 -14.07
CA HIS A 178 5.71 18.91 -13.60
C HIS A 178 4.85 18.12 -12.59
N SER A 179 5.30 16.95 -12.17
CA SER A 179 4.55 16.07 -11.27
C SER A 179 3.07 15.93 -11.71
N THR A 180 2.84 15.66 -13.00
CA THR A 180 1.51 15.56 -13.60
C THR A 180 1.29 14.12 -14.08
N PRO A 181 0.22 13.42 -13.70
CA PRO A 181 -0.08 12.09 -14.24
C PRO A 181 -0.22 12.13 -15.76
N LEU A 182 0.18 11.03 -16.42
CA LEU A 182 0.08 10.91 -17.88
C LEU A 182 -0.45 9.54 -18.25
N HIS A 183 -1.49 9.50 -19.08
CA HIS A 183 -2.05 8.28 -19.66
C HIS A 183 -1.58 8.13 -21.11
N LEU A 184 -0.84 7.08 -21.40
CA LEU A 184 -0.43 6.69 -22.76
C LEU A 184 -1.24 5.48 -23.18
N SER A 185 -2.15 5.62 -24.14
CA SER A 185 -2.87 4.48 -24.68
C SER A 185 -2.10 3.80 -25.82
N ASN A 186 -2.20 2.48 -25.91
CA ASN A 186 -1.47 1.65 -26.88
C ASN A 186 0.06 1.87 -26.84
N ALA A 187 0.61 2.04 -25.62
CA ALA A 187 2.04 2.30 -25.42
C ALA A 187 2.88 1.01 -25.30
N LEU A 188 2.23 -0.13 -25.16
CA LEU A 188 2.88 -1.42 -24.98
C LEU A 188 2.61 -2.30 -26.20
N ASP A 189 3.60 -3.11 -26.60
CA ASP A 189 3.56 -4.00 -27.74
C ASP A 189 3.81 -5.48 -27.36
N TRP A 190 3.60 -5.81 -26.10
CA TRP A 190 3.84 -7.15 -25.57
C TRP A 190 2.88 -8.18 -26.18
N PRO A 191 3.37 -9.34 -26.63
CA PRO A 191 2.51 -10.40 -27.21
C PRO A 191 1.40 -10.85 -26.25
N GLU A 192 1.63 -10.77 -24.95
CA GLU A 192 0.72 -11.17 -23.87
C GLU A 192 -0.55 -10.30 -23.79
N LEU A 193 -0.57 -9.13 -24.42
CA LEU A 193 -1.77 -8.28 -24.49
C LEU A 193 -2.94 -8.98 -25.23
N MET A 194 -2.62 -9.96 -26.08
CA MET A 194 -3.61 -10.75 -26.81
C MET A 194 -4.01 -12.03 -26.08
N TRP A 195 -3.40 -12.32 -24.92
CA TRP A 195 -3.66 -13.56 -24.20
C TRP A 195 -4.98 -13.49 -23.42
N THR A 196 -5.74 -14.59 -23.50
CA THR A 196 -6.87 -14.87 -22.63
C THR A 196 -6.38 -15.43 -21.29
N LEU A 197 -7.27 -15.53 -20.27
CA LEU A 197 -6.94 -16.22 -19.03
C LEU A 197 -6.51 -17.67 -19.28
N ASN A 198 -7.09 -18.34 -20.28
CA ASN A 198 -6.70 -19.69 -20.64
C ASN A 198 -5.29 -19.73 -21.26
N ASP A 199 -4.89 -18.73 -22.05
CA ASP A 199 -3.53 -18.63 -22.56
C ASP A 199 -2.52 -18.45 -21.42
N TRP A 200 -2.82 -17.59 -20.45
CA TRP A 200 -2.02 -17.42 -19.22
C TRP A 200 -1.89 -18.74 -18.45
N ARG A 201 -3.01 -19.46 -18.28
CA ARG A 201 -3.04 -20.75 -17.61
C ARG A 201 -2.20 -21.82 -18.30
N VAL A 202 -2.24 -21.88 -19.64
CA VAL A 202 -1.52 -22.89 -20.42
C VAL A 202 -0.03 -22.55 -20.55
N ARG A 203 0.29 -21.28 -20.84
CA ARG A 203 1.67 -20.86 -21.15
C ARG A 203 2.49 -20.56 -19.91
N GLU A 204 1.89 -20.00 -18.87
CA GLU A 204 2.54 -19.58 -17.62
C GLU A 204 2.03 -20.36 -16.40
N GLY A 205 1.26 -21.39 -16.60
CA GLY A 205 0.57 -22.13 -15.53
C GLY A 205 1.47 -22.65 -14.43
N ALA A 206 2.73 -23.00 -14.75
CA ALA A 206 3.73 -23.46 -13.77
C ALA A 206 4.45 -22.32 -13.04
N THR A 207 4.36 -21.06 -13.52
CA THR A 207 5.01 -19.92 -12.88
C THR A 207 4.41 -19.68 -11.50
N ILE A 208 5.28 -19.60 -10.50
CA ILE A 208 4.87 -19.38 -9.09
C ILE A 208 4.83 -17.88 -8.82
N VAL A 209 3.71 -17.41 -8.30
CA VAL A 209 3.51 -16.03 -7.87
C VAL A 209 3.19 -15.96 -6.38
N SER A 210 3.68 -14.91 -5.73
CA SER A 210 3.19 -14.56 -4.39
C SER A 210 1.79 -13.98 -4.52
N ILE A 211 0.89 -14.35 -3.63
CA ILE A 211 -0.51 -13.91 -3.65
C ILE A 211 -0.81 -12.83 -2.61
N HIS A 212 0.18 -12.50 -1.80
CA HIS A 212 0.08 -11.42 -0.83
C HIS A 212 1.48 -10.89 -0.49
N PRO A 213 1.68 -9.57 -0.41
CA PRO A 213 3.01 -9.00 -0.18
C PRO A 213 3.56 -9.26 1.23
N VAL A 214 2.70 -9.60 2.18
CA VAL A 214 3.06 -9.77 3.60
C VAL A 214 3.05 -11.23 4.05
N ASN A 215 2.46 -12.15 3.29
CA ASN A 215 2.46 -13.57 3.64
C ASN A 215 3.14 -14.42 2.55
N ASP A 216 3.90 -15.46 2.95
CA ASP A 216 4.62 -16.33 2.01
C ASP A 216 3.70 -17.24 1.18
N ALA A 217 2.39 -16.95 1.15
CA ALA A 217 1.45 -17.67 0.35
C ALA A 217 1.78 -17.51 -1.14
N ARG A 218 1.96 -18.62 -1.80
CA ARG A 218 2.32 -18.70 -3.22
C ARG A 218 1.40 -19.68 -3.93
N LEU A 219 1.05 -19.35 -5.15
CA LEU A 219 0.31 -20.23 -6.04
C LEU A 219 0.99 -20.28 -7.40
N SER A 220 0.82 -21.37 -8.12
CA SER A 220 1.07 -21.38 -9.56
C SER A 220 0.00 -20.54 -10.27
N ILE A 221 0.33 -19.95 -11.41
CA ILE A 221 -0.63 -19.19 -12.22
C ILE A 221 -1.86 -20.00 -12.56
N SER A 222 -1.71 -21.29 -12.90
CA SER A 222 -2.87 -22.17 -13.14
C SER A 222 -3.78 -22.26 -11.92
N ASN A 223 -3.24 -22.56 -10.74
CA ASN A 223 -4.03 -22.66 -9.52
C ASN A 223 -4.66 -21.33 -9.10
N PHE A 224 -3.96 -20.21 -9.36
CA PHE A 224 -4.48 -18.88 -9.09
C PHE A 224 -5.68 -18.55 -9.99
N ILE A 225 -5.58 -18.86 -11.29
CA ILE A 225 -6.69 -18.67 -12.26
C ILE A 225 -7.84 -19.62 -11.95
N ASP A 226 -7.57 -20.91 -11.62
CA ASP A 226 -8.61 -21.89 -11.26
C ASP A 226 -9.39 -21.47 -10.00
N ALA A 227 -8.78 -20.67 -9.14
CA ALA A 227 -9.45 -20.12 -7.98
C ALA A 227 -10.41 -18.97 -8.31
N PHE A 228 -10.32 -18.35 -9.50
CA PHE A 228 -11.24 -17.30 -9.93
C PHE A 228 -12.67 -17.81 -10.16
N ASP A 229 -12.83 -19.08 -10.52
CA ASP A 229 -14.12 -19.71 -10.74
C ASP A 229 -14.83 -20.12 -9.42
N ARG A 230 -14.11 -20.04 -8.28
CA ARG A 230 -14.70 -20.36 -6.98
C ARG A 230 -15.58 -19.19 -6.52
N PRO A 231 -16.78 -19.49 -5.97
CA PRO A 231 -17.62 -18.46 -5.38
C PRO A 231 -16.82 -17.73 -4.29
N SER A 232 -16.53 -16.46 -4.50
CA SER A 232 -16.00 -15.62 -3.43
C SER A 232 -17.17 -15.13 -2.55
N ASN A 233 -16.94 -15.00 -1.24
CA ASN A 233 -17.91 -14.38 -0.33
C ASN A 233 -17.96 -12.85 -0.58
N GLY A 234 -18.31 -12.46 -1.80
CA GLY A 234 -18.30 -11.07 -2.27
C GLY A 234 -16.87 -10.54 -2.54
N ASP A 235 -16.76 -9.24 -2.78
CA ASP A 235 -15.49 -8.57 -3.13
C ASP A 235 -14.38 -8.72 -2.06
N ALA A 236 -14.76 -8.95 -0.80
CA ALA A 236 -13.81 -9.14 0.31
C ALA A 236 -12.99 -10.44 0.21
N GLY A 237 -13.54 -11.47 -0.43
CA GLY A 237 -12.86 -12.75 -0.66
C GLY A 237 -12.16 -12.87 -2.01
N ALA A 238 -12.20 -11.84 -2.85
CA ALA A 238 -11.60 -11.87 -4.17
C ALA A 238 -10.07 -11.93 -4.10
N LEU A 239 -9.48 -12.85 -4.86
CA LEU A 239 -8.02 -13.01 -4.92
C LEU A 239 -7.39 -11.83 -5.67
N TYR A 240 -6.28 -11.31 -5.11
CA TYR A 240 -5.50 -10.24 -5.72
C TYR A 240 -4.08 -10.24 -5.17
N THR A 241 -3.06 -10.07 -6.01
CA THR A 241 -1.65 -10.15 -5.58
C THR A 241 -1.14 -8.90 -4.84
N ASP A 242 -1.86 -7.81 -4.90
CA ASP A 242 -1.65 -6.56 -4.14
C ASP A 242 -0.20 -6.04 -4.17
N GLY A 243 0.40 -5.98 -5.36
CA GLY A 243 1.76 -5.45 -5.55
C GLY A 243 2.88 -6.41 -5.13
N CYS A 244 2.66 -7.70 -5.24
CA CYS A 244 3.70 -8.69 -5.03
C CYS A 244 4.86 -8.53 -6.03
N VAL A 245 6.04 -9.01 -5.63
CA VAL A 245 7.23 -9.02 -6.50
C VAL A 245 6.93 -9.75 -7.80
N LEU A 246 7.32 -9.15 -8.91
CA LEU A 246 7.21 -9.77 -10.23
C LEU A 246 8.06 -11.05 -10.30
N PRO A 247 7.57 -12.16 -10.86
CA PRO A 247 8.40 -13.35 -11.07
C PRO A 247 9.66 -13.02 -11.88
N PRO A 248 10.86 -13.48 -11.46
CA PRO A 248 12.12 -13.11 -12.13
C PRO A 248 12.13 -13.32 -13.65
N PRO A 249 11.55 -14.41 -14.22
CA PRO A 249 11.52 -14.60 -15.68
C PRO A 249 10.69 -13.53 -16.42
N TRP A 250 9.81 -12.82 -15.71
CA TRP A 250 8.95 -11.79 -16.28
C TRP A 250 9.60 -10.40 -16.28
N GLU A 251 10.66 -10.18 -15.49
CA GLU A 251 11.31 -8.87 -15.41
C GLU A 251 11.89 -8.41 -16.74
N GLU A 252 12.51 -9.31 -17.48
CA GLU A 252 13.05 -9.04 -18.80
C GLU A 252 11.95 -8.95 -19.88
N ARG A 253 10.91 -9.76 -19.73
CA ARG A 253 9.80 -9.84 -20.71
C ARG A 253 8.95 -8.57 -20.71
N PHE A 254 8.64 -8.05 -19.51
CA PHE A 254 7.75 -6.90 -19.35
C PHE A 254 8.51 -5.60 -19.07
N ARG A 255 9.40 -5.26 -19.98
CA ARG A 255 10.10 -3.96 -19.96
C ARG A 255 9.19 -2.87 -20.51
N ILE A 256 9.23 -1.69 -19.90
CA ILE A 256 8.56 -0.50 -20.46
C ILE A 256 9.40 -0.04 -21.66
N PRO A 257 8.86 -0.06 -22.90
CA PRO A 257 9.68 0.15 -24.10
C PRO A 257 10.21 1.58 -24.26
N LEU A 258 9.57 2.54 -23.60
CA LEU A 258 9.86 3.97 -23.74
C LEU A 258 10.89 4.51 -22.73
N VAL A 259 11.33 3.68 -21.77
CA VAL A 259 12.19 4.14 -20.66
C VAL A 259 13.27 3.10 -20.39
N PRO A 260 14.54 3.52 -20.22
CA PRO A 260 15.64 2.60 -19.92
C PRO A 260 15.35 1.74 -18.69
N ALA A 261 15.57 0.43 -18.79
CA ALA A 261 15.29 -0.51 -17.69
C ALA A 261 16.06 -0.13 -16.39
N ALA A 262 17.27 0.41 -16.53
CA ALA A 262 18.10 0.85 -15.41
C ALA A 262 17.52 2.03 -14.61
N ALA A 263 16.54 2.76 -15.15
CA ALA A 263 15.86 3.83 -14.45
C ALA A 263 14.86 3.32 -13.39
N PHE A 264 14.49 2.05 -13.45
CA PHE A 264 13.54 1.45 -12.52
C PHE A 264 14.24 0.71 -11.39
N SER A 265 13.71 0.83 -10.17
CA SER A 265 14.23 0.20 -8.96
C SER A 265 13.47 -1.07 -8.54
N GLY A 266 12.35 -1.38 -9.17
CA GLY A 266 11.56 -2.58 -8.86
C GLY A 266 10.37 -2.75 -9.79
N ALA A 267 9.84 -3.97 -9.79
CA ALA A 267 8.65 -4.35 -10.54
C ALA A 267 7.68 -5.12 -9.64
N GLN A 268 6.39 -4.84 -9.79
CA GLN A 268 5.32 -5.44 -8.99
C GLN A 268 4.23 -6.02 -9.88
N LEU A 269 3.67 -7.14 -9.44
CA LEU A 269 2.57 -7.85 -10.08
C LEU A 269 1.24 -7.49 -9.40
N TRP A 270 0.25 -7.14 -10.21
CA TRP A 270 -1.11 -6.82 -9.81
C TRP A 270 -2.09 -7.71 -10.59
N PHE A 271 -2.22 -8.96 -10.17
CA PHE A 271 -3.06 -9.97 -10.81
C PHE A 271 -4.21 -10.35 -9.91
N GLY A 272 -5.42 -10.40 -10.41
CA GLY A 272 -6.55 -10.82 -9.61
C GLY A 272 -7.91 -10.71 -10.24
N GLN A 273 -8.90 -11.06 -9.42
CA GLN A 273 -10.30 -11.11 -9.80
C GLN A 273 -10.91 -9.71 -9.89
N ARG A 274 -11.96 -9.62 -10.71
CA ARG A 274 -12.87 -8.46 -10.73
C ARG A 274 -13.39 -8.13 -9.34
N ARG A 275 -13.41 -6.83 -9.02
CA ARG A 275 -14.02 -6.27 -7.81
C ARG A 275 -14.94 -5.11 -8.20
N THR A 276 -16.24 -5.28 -7.98
CA THR A 276 -17.25 -4.31 -8.44
C THR A 276 -17.67 -3.32 -7.36
N HIS A 277 -17.64 -3.73 -6.11
CA HIS A 277 -18.15 -2.96 -4.97
C HIS A 277 -17.06 -2.57 -3.97
N ALA A 278 -15.80 -2.95 -4.23
CA ALA A 278 -14.65 -2.56 -3.43
C ALA A 278 -13.48 -2.16 -4.33
N VAL A 279 -12.56 -1.37 -3.80
CA VAL A 279 -11.28 -1.10 -4.46
C VAL A 279 -10.39 -2.35 -4.41
N ALA A 280 -9.65 -2.60 -5.47
CA ALA A 280 -8.58 -3.58 -5.48
C ALA A 280 -7.34 -3.06 -4.73
N THR A 281 -7.06 -1.76 -4.85
CA THR A 281 -5.99 -1.08 -4.10
C THR A 281 -6.58 0.13 -3.39
N ARG A 282 -6.39 0.19 -2.07
CA ARG A 282 -6.92 1.28 -1.22
C ARG A 282 -6.24 2.61 -1.52
N LEU A 283 -6.89 3.70 -1.12
CA LEU A 283 -6.38 5.06 -1.31
C LEU A 283 -5.05 5.27 -0.56
N HIS A 284 -4.02 5.63 -1.32
CA HIS A 284 -2.67 5.92 -0.82
C HIS A 284 -1.93 6.79 -1.84
N CYS A 285 -0.74 7.29 -1.52
CA CYS A 285 0.21 7.75 -2.51
C CYS A 285 1.55 7.03 -2.36
N ASP A 286 2.23 6.83 -3.48
CA ASP A 286 3.58 6.29 -3.52
C ASP A 286 4.62 7.39 -3.25
N LEU A 287 5.78 6.97 -2.72
CA LEU A 287 6.94 7.82 -2.46
C LEU A 287 7.96 7.77 -3.61
N ALA A 288 7.50 7.31 -4.75
CA ALA A 288 8.25 7.21 -6.01
C ALA A 288 7.29 7.34 -7.18
N ASN A 289 7.82 7.56 -8.37
CA ASN A 289 7.02 7.58 -9.60
C ASN A 289 6.66 6.15 -9.99
N SER A 290 5.39 5.89 -10.24
CA SER A 290 4.86 4.58 -10.63
C SER A 290 4.46 4.56 -12.11
N PHE A 291 4.88 3.52 -12.82
CA PHE A 291 4.53 3.26 -14.21
C PHE A 291 3.66 2.01 -14.25
N LEU A 292 2.36 2.19 -14.31
CA LEU A 292 1.37 1.11 -14.28
C LEU A 292 1.01 0.68 -15.71
N ALA A 293 1.54 -0.47 -16.13
CA ALA A 293 1.29 -1.10 -17.40
C ALA A 293 0.11 -2.07 -17.31
N GLN A 294 -0.93 -1.87 -18.12
CA GLN A 294 -2.09 -2.75 -18.13
C GLN A 294 -1.91 -3.85 -19.18
N VAL A 295 -1.89 -5.11 -18.72
CA VAL A 295 -1.64 -6.27 -19.57
C VAL A 295 -2.92 -6.99 -19.97
N PHE A 296 -3.82 -7.23 -19.02
CA PHE A 296 -5.06 -7.98 -19.23
C PHE A 296 -6.21 -7.38 -18.46
N GLY A 297 -7.42 -7.36 -19.05
CA GLY A 297 -8.60 -6.76 -18.44
C GLY A 297 -8.49 -5.24 -18.26
N ARG A 298 -9.50 -4.61 -17.67
CA ARG A 298 -9.55 -3.15 -17.50
C ARG A 298 -9.51 -2.78 -16.02
N LYS A 299 -8.82 -1.68 -15.72
CA LYS A 299 -8.80 -1.04 -14.40
C LYS A 299 -9.33 0.37 -14.48
N ARG A 300 -10.02 0.82 -13.44
CA ARG A 300 -10.27 2.23 -13.19
C ARG A 300 -9.33 2.69 -12.08
N VAL A 301 -8.59 3.73 -12.35
CA VAL A 301 -7.72 4.41 -11.38
C VAL A 301 -8.31 5.78 -11.10
N ARG A 302 -8.54 6.09 -9.83
CA ARG A 302 -8.93 7.43 -9.38
C ARG A 302 -7.73 8.10 -8.75
N LEU A 303 -7.41 9.29 -9.22
CA LEU A 303 -6.27 10.08 -8.82
C LEU A 303 -6.72 11.35 -8.10
N TYR A 304 -5.94 11.77 -7.10
CA TYR A 304 -6.11 13.04 -6.40
C TYR A 304 -4.76 13.74 -6.30
N ALA A 305 -4.75 15.06 -6.52
CA ALA A 305 -3.51 15.85 -6.46
C ALA A 305 -2.90 15.84 -5.05
N PRO A 306 -1.56 15.93 -4.93
CA PRO A 306 -0.86 15.96 -3.64
C PRO A 306 -1.35 17.06 -2.70
N ALA A 307 -1.83 18.18 -3.22
CA ALA A 307 -2.38 19.29 -2.44
C ALA A 307 -3.64 18.91 -1.62
N GLN A 308 -4.31 17.80 -1.96
CA GLN A 308 -5.56 17.37 -1.33
C GLN A 308 -5.35 16.45 -0.10
N GLU A 309 -4.11 16.25 0.36
CA GLU A 309 -3.76 15.33 1.44
C GLU A 309 -4.63 15.47 2.70
N HIS A 310 -5.02 16.70 3.08
CA HIS A 310 -5.88 16.96 4.23
C HIS A 310 -7.33 16.50 4.00
N ALA A 311 -7.85 16.67 2.79
CA ALA A 311 -9.19 16.20 2.42
C ALA A 311 -9.26 14.67 2.37
N LEU A 312 -8.16 14.02 2.05
CA LEU A 312 -8.03 12.57 1.97
C LEU A 312 -7.69 11.91 3.32
N TYR A 313 -7.45 12.70 4.37
CA TYR A 313 -7.00 12.20 5.67
C TYR A 313 -5.77 11.29 5.54
N ALA A 314 -4.78 11.76 4.77
CA ALA A 314 -3.51 11.08 4.60
C ALA A 314 -2.75 11.00 5.93
N TRP A 315 -2.13 9.86 6.20
CA TRP A 315 -1.40 9.64 7.44
C TRP A 315 -0.02 10.31 7.41
N ASP A 316 0.43 10.83 8.55
CA ASP A 316 1.77 11.41 8.69
C ASP A 316 2.80 10.38 9.15
N ALA A 317 2.34 9.21 9.60
CA ALA A 317 3.16 8.06 9.91
C ALA A 317 3.16 7.08 8.72
N PHE A 318 4.30 6.93 8.03
CA PHE A 318 4.43 6.10 6.83
C PHE A 318 5.90 5.75 6.53
N ASN A 319 6.14 4.81 5.59
CA ASN A 319 7.49 4.43 5.17
C ASN A 319 7.61 4.20 3.64
N PHE A 320 6.95 3.19 3.07
CA PHE A 320 7.06 2.86 1.64
C PHE A 320 6.00 3.55 0.79
N PHE A 321 4.83 3.76 1.36
CA PHE A 321 3.72 4.49 0.77
C PHE A 321 2.96 5.20 1.88
N ARG A 322 2.22 6.25 1.54
CA ARG A 322 1.44 7.05 2.49
C ARG A 322 -0.04 6.70 2.39
N PRO A 323 -0.61 5.93 3.33
CA PRO A 323 -2.01 5.56 3.30
C PRO A 323 -2.94 6.71 3.71
N CYS A 324 -4.24 6.53 3.41
CA CYS A 324 -5.31 7.43 3.84
C CYS A 324 -6.34 6.68 4.67
N SER A 325 -7.08 7.42 5.53
CA SER A 325 -8.12 6.83 6.38
C SER A 325 -9.45 6.62 5.67
N VAL A 326 -9.71 7.33 4.58
CA VAL A 326 -11.02 7.34 3.92
C VAL A 326 -11.22 6.11 3.05
N ASP A 327 -12.37 5.45 3.21
CA ASP A 327 -12.87 4.52 2.21
C ASP A 327 -13.58 5.31 1.09
N VAL A 328 -13.02 5.26 -0.10
CA VAL A 328 -13.53 6.02 -1.26
C VAL A 328 -14.80 5.44 -1.88
N VAL A 329 -15.16 4.19 -1.52
CA VAL A 329 -16.37 3.52 -2.03
C VAL A 329 -17.58 3.86 -1.16
N ALA A 330 -17.39 3.84 0.16
CA ALA A 330 -18.43 4.12 1.13
C ALA A 330 -17.88 5.07 2.22
N PRO A 331 -17.64 6.35 1.87
CA PRO A 331 -17.02 7.29 2.79
C PRO A 331 -17.93 7.61 3.97
N ASN A 332 -17.43 7.41 5.18
CA ASN A 332 -18.12 7.86 6.38
C ASN A 332 -17.86 9.38 6.55
N LEU A 333 -18.79 10.20 6.07
CA LEU A 333 -18.64 11.66 6.07
C LEU A 333 -18.78 12.27 7.46
N ASP A 334 -19.44 11.61 8.40
CA ASP A 334 -19.48 12.04 9.80
C ASP A 334 -18.08 11.93 10.43
N ARG A 335 -17.34 10.88 10.06
CA ARG A 335 -15.95 10.64 10.50
C ARG A 335 -14.93 11.44 9.69
N PHE A 336 -15.16 11.61 8.40
CA PHE A 336 -14.23 12.23 7.45
C PHE A 336 -14.91 13.37 6.65
N PRO A 337 -15.41 14.44 7.31
CA PRO A 337 -16.21 15.48 6.64
C PRO A 337 -15.44 16.23 5.55
N ARG A 338 -14.13 16.43 5.68
CA ARG A 338 -13.32 17.11 4.65
C ARG A 338 -13.21 16.34 3.34
N PHE A 339 -13.59 15.05 3.32
CA PHE A 339 -13.56 14.28 2.08
C PHE A 339 -14.57 14.81 1.04
N THR A 340 -15.58 15.56 1.45
CA THR A 340 -16.50 16.27 0.53
C THR A 340 -15.79 17.27 -0.37
N ASP A 341 -14.63 17.79 0.05
CA ASP A 341 -13.82 18.75 -0.69
C ASP A 341 -12.85 18.08 -1.67
N ALA A 342 -12.71 16.75 -1.59
CA ALA A 342 -11.78 16.00 -2.42
C ALA A 342 -12.29 15.88 -3.85
N GLN A 343 -11.45 16.23 -4.82
CA GLN A 343 -11.74 16.18 -6.25
C GLN A 343 -10.88 15.11 -6.92
N GLY A 344 -11.49 13.93 -7.14
CA GLY A 344 -10.85 12.82 -7.82
C GLY A 344 -11.08 12.86 -9.32
N ILE A 345 -10.08 12.47 -10.10
CA ILE A 345 -10.16 12.27 -11.55
C ILE A 345 -10.00 10.79 -11.88
N ASP A 346 -10.85 10.27 -12.75
CA ASP A 346 -10.83 8.87 -13.14
C ASP A 346 -10.15 8.68 -14.49
N VAL A 347 -9.37 7.60 -14.59
CA VAL A 347 -8.87 7.06 -15.83
C VAL A 347 -9.17 5.56 -15.90
N VAL A 348 -9.59 5.09 -17.08
CA VAL A 348 -9.78 3.66 -17.33
C VAL A 348 -8.65 3.18 -18.24
N LEU A 349 -7.93 2.16 -17.75
CA LEU A 349 -6.84 1.53 -18.48
C LEU A 349 -7.34 0.25 -19.15
N ALA A 350 -7.04 0.11 -20.43
CA ALA A 350 -7.22 -1.10 -21.23
C ALA A 350 -5.87 -1.81 -21.48
N PRO A 351 -5.86 -3.08 -21.89
CA PRO A 351 -4.63 -3.76 -22.29
C PRO A 351 -3.83 -2.95 -23.32
N GLY A 352 -2.53 -2.78 -23.06
CA GLY A 352 -1.64 -1.96 -23.87
C GLY A 352 -1.45 -0.53 -23.38
N ASP A 353 -2.21 -0.08 -22.37
CA ASP A 353 -2.09 1.25 -21.79
C ASP A 353 -1.01 1.31 -20.71
N LEU A 354 -0.39 2.48 -20.60
CA LEU A 354 0.58 2.82 -19.57
C LEU A 354 0.09 4.09 -18.83
N LEU A 355 -0.04 4.03 -17.52
CA LEU A 355 -0.33 5.19 -16.68
C LEU A 355 0.90 5.53 -15.85
N ILE A 356 1.36 6.77 -15.96
CA ILE A 356 2.42 7.31 -15.14
C ILE A 356 1.77 8.08 -14.00
N ILE A 357 2.10 7.70 -12.77
CA ILE A 357 1.63 8.33 -11.54
C ILE A 357 2.86 8.90 -10.83
N PRO A 358 3.06 10.22 -10.86
CA PRO A 358 4.21 10.82 -10.18
C PRO A 358 4.13 10.69 -8.66
N THR A 359 5.29 10.76 -8.01
CA THR A 359 5.43 10.78 -6.55
C THR A 359 4.39 11.68 -5.89
N GLY A 360 3.74 11.18 -4.84
CA GLY A 360 2.82 11.95 -4.01
C GLY A 360 1.40 12.08 -4.54
N TRP A 361 1.10 11.64 -5.78
CA TRP A 361 -0.27 11.57 -6.28
C TRP A 361 -1.02 10.45 -5.57
N PHE A 362 -2.09 10.81 -4.86
CA PHE A 362 -2.96 9.84 -4.22
C PHE A 362 -3.77 9.11 -5.27
N HIS A 363 -3.92 7.80 -5.07
CA HIS A 363 -4.71 6.98 -5.99
C HIS A 363 -5.32 5.76 -5.30
N CYS A 364 -6.40 5.28 -5.90
CA CYS A 364 -7.03 4.01 -5.60
C CYS A 364 -7.49 3.35 -6.89
N VAL A 365 -7.62 2.02 -6.87
CA VAL A 365 -7.82 1.23 -8.08
C VAL A 365 -8.99 0.27 -7.93
N TRP A 366 -9.85 0.18 -8.97
CA TRP A 366 -10.87 -0.85 -9.13
C TRP A 366 -10.47 -1.79 -10.26
N ALA A 367 -10.68 -3.07 -10.06
CA ALA A 367 -10.58 -4.09 -11.10
C ALA A 367 -11.96 -4.23 -11.77
N LEU A 368 -12.10 -3.68 -12.97
CA LEU A 368 -13.38 -3.73 -13.71
C LEU A 368 -13.65 -5.10 -14.32
N ASP A 369 -12.58 -5.84 -14.60
CA ASP A 369 -12.57 -7.21 -15.10
C ASP A 369 -11.62 -8.04 -14.23
N ASN A 370 -11.42 -9.33 -14.50
CA ASN A 370 -10.22 -10.02 -14.05
C ASN A 370 -9.03 -9.35 -14.71
N VAL A 371 -8.00 -9.01 -13.94
CA VAL A 371 -6.95 -8.08 -14.39
C VAL A 371 -5.55 -8.61 -14.14
N LEU A 372 -4.64 -8.29 -15.03
CA LEU A 372 -3.19 -8.38 -14.81
C LEU A 372 -2.55 -7.05 -15.21
N SER A 373 -1.81 -6.47 -14.30
CA SER A 373 -0.99 -5.28 -14.55
C SER A 373 0.38 -5.47 -13.94
N ILE A 374 1.33 -4.74 -14.48
CA ILE A 374 2.70 -4.67 -13.96
C ILE A 374 3.00 -3.21 -13.68
N SER A 375 3.46 -2.89 -12.48
CA SER A 375 4.00 -1.58 -12.20
C SER A 375 5.51 -1.64 -12.08
N ARG A 376 6.16 -0.57 -12.55
CA ARG A 376 7.58 -0.32 -12.32
C ARG A 376 7.75 0.98 -11.57
N VAL A 377 8.71 0.98 -10.66
CA VAL A 377 8.92 2.08 -9.73
C VAL A 377 10.22 2.81 -10.06
N MET A 378 10.15 4.13 -10.14
CA MET A 378 11.28 5.02 -10.44
C MET A 378 11.42 6.07 -9.35
N SER A 379 12.63 6.22 -8.78
CA SER A 379 12.89 7.29 -7.82
C SER A 379 12.86 8.67 -8.50
N ASP A 380 12.61 9.74 -7.73
CA ASP A 380 12.68 11.12 -8.26
C ASP A 380 14.08 11.45 -8.79
N GLU A 381 15.11 10.90 -8.16
CA GLU A 381 16.50 11.05 -8.59
C GLU A 381 16.75 10.40 -9.97
N ALA A 382 16.23 9.17 -10.18
CA ALA A 382 16.30 8.52 -11.48
C ALA A 382 15.48 9.29 -12.55
N ALA A 383 14.32 9.83 -12.18
CA ALA A 383 13.50 10.64 -13.05
C ALA A 383 14.21 11.94 -13.48
N GLU A 384 14.94 12.58 -12.57
CA GLU A 384 15.76 13.76 -12.90
C GLU A 384 16.89 13.45 -13.89
N HIS A 385 17.45 12.24 -13.83
CA HIS A 385 18.49 11.79 -14.75
C HIS A 385 17.97 11.34 -16.12
N LEU A 386 16.66 11.06 -16.25
CA LEU A 386 16.08 10.63 -17.55
C LEU A 386 16.34 11.60 -18.70
N LYS A 387 16.44 12.90 -18.40
CA LYS A 387 16.77 13.94 -19.39
C LYS A 387 18.12 13.73 -20.09
N LEU A 388 19.03 13.00 -19.44
CA LEU A 388 20.36 12.72 -19.96
C LEU A 388 20.35 11.55 -20.95
N PHE A 389 19.27 10.76 -20.99
CA PHE A 389 19.10 9.69 -21.95
C PHE A 389 18.51 10.23 -23.26
N CYS A 390 19.30 10.20 -24.31
CA CYS A 390 18.77 10.48 -25.65
C CYS A 390 18.17 9.20 -26.23
N PRO A 391 16.88 9.16 -26.62
CA PRO A 391 16.22 7.96 -27.12
C PRO A 391 16.88 7.32 -28.36
N SER A 392 17.70 8.09 -29.07
CA SER A 392 18.35 7.68 -30.33
C SER A 392 19.50 6.68 -30.18
N VAL A 393 19.95 6.34 -28.96
CA VAL A 393 21.18 5.54 -28.74
C VAL A 393 20.91 4.09 -28.28
N GLU A 394 19.73 3.76 -27.78
CA GLU A 394 19.47 2.43 -27.19
C GLU A 394 18.35 1.59 -27.83
N MET A 395 17.86 1.96 -28.99
CA MET A 395 16.83 1.18 -29.71
C MET A 395 17.39 0.30 -30.83
N SER A 396 18.61 -0.23 -30.68
CA SER A 396 19.21 -1.23 -31.59
C SER A 396 19.34 -2.60 -30.94
#